data_43031462ad42f56df603f9423de4ac6e
#
_entry.id   43031462ad42f56df603f9423de4ac6e
#
_cell.length_a   1.000
_cell.length_b   1.000
_cell.length_c   1.000
_cell.angle_alpha   90.00
_cell.angle_beta   90.00
_cell.angle_gamma   90.00
#
_symmetry.space_group_name_H-M   'P 1'
#
loop_
_entity.id
_entity.type
_entity.pdbx_description
1 polymer ?
#
loop_
_entity_poly.entity_id
_entity_poly.type
_entity_poly.pdbx_seq_one_letter_code
_entity_poly.pdbx_strand_id
1 'polypeptide(L)'
;MKLALLTLLFPLMTPAAATYSAHKTAIDGIEVVQLADAERQMQVSVAPSVGNMAYEFLVKGKNVLWCPVRGPGALKERQPFSGVPFLAPWANRLDGDSYWANDKKYLLNPDLGNVRRDNHQKPIHGLLNFSSAWVLADSGADAHSAWVTSRLDFYRHPDLMAQFPFAHTLTMTYRLSNGELEVETTIDNLSDARLPVAIGFHPYFHVDDAPRDQWKVHLAARAHMTLSNVLIPTGESTPVAYADPTPLAGVQLDDVFGDLARDSEGKSKFWVEGARQRITVTYGPKYTVAVVYAPPGRDFLCFEPMSAITNAFNLAHSGAYQGLQSVPPGGKWKESFWITPTGF
;
A
#
# COMPACT_ATOMS: atom_id res chain seq x y z
N MET A 1 -71.83 30.98 -10.60
CA MET A 1 -70.81 29.98 -10.97
C MET A 1 -69.52 30.33 -10.23
N LYS A 2 -69.12 29.55 -9.19
CA LYS A 2 -67.86 29.75 -8.46
C LYS A 2 -66.86 28.75 -9.02
N LEU A 3 -65.80 29.27 -9.64
CA LEU A 3 -64.68 28.45 -10.14
C LEU A 3 -63.79 28.09 -8.94
N ALA A 4 -63.70 26.81 -8.61
CA ALA A 4 -62.72 26.31 -7.61
C ALA A 4 -61.34 26.07 -8.29
N LEU A 5 -60.39 26.83 -7.84
CA LEU A 5 -58.97 26.66 -8.28
C LEU A 5 -58.38 25.48 -7.51
N LEU A 6 -58.11 24.38 -8.19
CA LEU A 6 -57.47 23.20 -7.61
C LEU A 6 -55.93 23.40 -7.70
N THR A 7 -55.29 23.72 -6.58
CA THR A 7 -53.84 23.85 -6.49
C THR A 7 -53.21 22.44 -6.35
N LEU A 8 -52.60 21.93 -7.40
CA LEU A 8 -51.81 20.70 -7.36
C LEU A 8 -50.47 20.98 -6.65
N LEU A 9 -50.34 20.50 -5.42
CA LEU A 9 -49.02 20.42 -4.73
C LEU A 9 -48.26 19.23 -5.29
N PHE A 10 -47.18 19.50 -6.07
CA PHE A 10 -46.16 18.50 -6.39
C PHE A 10 -45.25 18.34 -5.17
N PRO A 11 -45.03 17.13 -4.67
CA PRO A 11 -44.02 16.92 -3.64
C PRO A 11 -42.61 17.23 -4.22
N LEU A 12 -41.93 18.16 -3.59
CA LEU A 12 -40.50 18.38 -3.84
C LEU A 12 -39.77 17.08 -3.44
N MET A 13 -39.35 16.29 -4.44
CA MET A 13 -38.42 15.18 -4.22
C MET A 13 -37.08 15.79 -3.81
N THR A 14 -36.73 15.69 -2.54
CA THR A 14 -35.33 15.89 -2.11
C THR A 14 -34.47 14.85 -2.81
N PRO A 15 -33.38 15.26 -3.51
CA PRO A 15 -32.47 14.28 -4.10
C PRO A 15 -31.95 13.38 -2.99
N ALA A 16 -31.96 12.06 -3.22
CA ALA A 16 -31.33 11.10 -2.31
C ALA A 16 -29.85 11.52 -2.14
N ALA A 17 -29.37 11.54 -0.90
CA ALA A 17 -27.96 11.81 -0.63
C ALA A 17 -27.10 10.81 -1.41
N ALA A 18 -26.06 11.31 -2.07
CA ALA A 18 -25.15 10.44 -2.82
C ALA A 18 -24.49 9.43 -1.87
N THR A 19 -24.50 8.15 -2.25
CA THR A 19 -23.89 7.06 -1.47
C THR A 19 -22.38 7.27 -1.35
N TYR A 20 -21.74 7.67 -2.44
CA TYR A 20 -20.30 7.93 -2.51
C TYR A 20 -20.00 9.42 -2.66
N SER A 21 -18.91 9.86 -2.04
CA SER A 21 -18.42 11.24 -2.21
C SER A 21 -16.89 11.29 -2.11
N ALA A 22 -16.30 12.26 -2.83
CA ALA A 22 -14.88 12.62 -2.71
C ALA A 22 -14.80 14.12 -2.39
N HIS A 23 -14.26 14.47 -1.24
CA HIS A 23 -14.15 15.83 -0.78
C HIS A 23 -12.70 16.28 -0.60
N LYS A 24 -12.33 17.37 -1.26
CA LYS A 24 -11.02 18.03 -1.06
C LYS A 24 -11.12 18.98 0.12
N THR A 25 -10.19 18.87 1.04
CA THR A 25 -10.11 19.74 2.22
C THR A 25 -8.65 20.02 2.57
N ALA A 26 -8.43 20.98 3.45
CA ALA A 26 -7.12 21.24 4.05
C ALA A 26 -7.18 20.88 5.53
N ILE A 27 -6.31 19.96 5.98
CA ILE A 27 -6.14 19.58 7.37
C ILE A 27 -4.68 19.89 7.74
N ASP A 28 -4.45 20.65 8.81
CA ASP A 28 -3.12 21.10 9.22
C ASP A 28 -2.36 21.86 8.09
N GLY A 29 -3.08 22.54 7.19
CA GLY A 29 -2.50 23.21 6.02
C GLY A 29 -2.06 22.27 4.89
N ILE A 30 -2.37 20.99 4.97
CA ILE A 30 -2.05 19.97 3.96
C ILE A 30 -3.33 19.60 3.22
N GLU A 31 -3.26 19.55 1.88
CA GLU A 31 -4.36 19.06 1.04
C GLU A 31 -4.62 17.59 1.33
N VAL A 32 -5.88 17.26 1.61
CA VAL A 32 -6.39 15.92 1.86
C VAL A 32 -7.60 15.68 0.98
N VAL A 33 -7.70 14.48 0.42
CA VAL A 33 -8.92 14.02 -0.22
C VAL A 33 -9.57 12.96 0.67
N GLN A 34 -10.82 13.21 1.05
CA GLN A 34 -11.63 12.29 1.83
C GLN A 34 -12.63 11.59 0.91
N LEU A 35 -12.51 10.27 0.81
CA LEU A 35 -13.45 9.40 0.11
C LEU A 35 -14.43 8.86 1.13
N ALA A 36 -15.74 8.87 0.82
CA ALA A 36 -16.76 8.36 1.72
C ALA A 36 -17.73 7.41 1.02
N ASP A 37 -18.15 6.39 1.75
CA ASP A 37 -19.33 5.54 1.50
C ASP A 37 -20.30 5.76 2.66
N ALA A 38 -21.32 6.57 2.43
CA ALA A 38 -22.28 6.96 3.46
C ALA A 38 -23.16 5.78 3.91
N GLU A 39 -23.48 4.86 3.01
CA GLU A 39 -24.30 3.69 3.32
C GLU A 39 -23.60 2.75 4.31
N ARG A 40 -22.30 2.52 4.11
CA ARG A 40 -21.46 1.65 4.98
C ARG A 40 -20.77 2.40 6.10
N GLN A 41 -20.95 3.74 6.18
CA GLN A 41 -20.28 4.64 7.14
C GLN A 41 -18.74 4.46 7.08
N MET A 42 -18.20 4.48 5.86
CA MET A 42 -16.75 4.38 5.62
C MET A 42 -16.21 5.72 5.15
N GLN A 43 -14.96 6.02 5.57
CA GLN A 43 -14.20 7.18 5.10
C GLN A 43 -12.72 6.84 4.99
N VAL A 44 -12.11 7.22 3.88
CA VAL A 44 -10.65 7.12 3.67
C VAL A 44 -10.09 8.51 3.47
N SER A 45 -9.03 8.85 4.22
CA SER A 45 -8.34 10.13 4.11
C SER A 45 -6.96 9.92 3.47
N VAL A 46 -6.73 10.54 2.31
CA VAL A 46 -5.48 10.45 1.54
C VAL A 46 -4.80 11.82 1.51
N ALA A 47 -3.50 11.85 1.82
CA ALA A 47 -2.65 13.05 1.75
C ALA A 47 -1.63 12.92 0.60
N PRO A 48 -1.90 13.48 -0.61
CA PRO A 48 -1.00 13.33 -1.76
C PRO A 48 0.41 13.81 -1.46
N SER A 49 0.58 15.02 -0.92
CA SER A 49 1.88 15.62 -0.62
C SER A 49 2.63 15.02 0.58
N VAL A 50 2.13 13.91 1.17
CA VAL A 50 2.77 13.16 2.26
C VAL A 50 2.88 11.69 1.82
N GLY A 51 3.72 11.43 0.82
CA GLY A 51 3.94 10.08 0.28
C GLY A 51 2.74 9.48 -0.45
N ASN A 52 1.75 10.30 -0.82
CA ASN A 52 0.45 9.87 -1.35
C ASN A 52 -0.21 8.80 -0.46
N MET A 53 -0.18 9.03 0.83
CA MET A 53 -0.53 8.05 1.85
C MET A 53 -2.01 8.10 2.22
N ALA A 54 -2.70 6.97 2.18
CA ALA A 54 -3.92 6.78 2.95
C ALA A 54 -3.51 6.58 4.42
N TYR A 55 -3.76 7.59 5.26
CA TYR A 55 -3.35 7.57 6.67
C TYR A 55 -4.48 7.25 7.64
N GLU A 56 -5.70 7.23 7.13
CA GLU A 56 -6.90 6.93 7.88
C GLU A 56 -7.90 6.16 7.00
N PHE A 57 -8.48 5.10 7.55
CA PHE A 57 -9.62 4.38 6.98
C PHE A 57 -10.62 4.07 8.09
N LEU A 58 -11.63 4.89 8.21
CA LEU A 58 -12.68 4.74 9.22
C LEU A 58 -13.80 3.84 8.70
N VAL A 59 -14.27 2.94 9.56
CA VAL A 59 -15.49 2.15 9.38
C VAL A 59 -16.34 2.32 10.64
N LYS A 60 -17.49 2.96 10.52
CA LYS A 60 -18.36 3.31 11.66
C LYS A 60 -17.61 4.02 12.79
N GLY A 61 -16.68 4.92 12.41
CA GLY A 61 -15.87 5.71 13.34
C GLY A 61 -14.65 5.01 13.92
N LYS A 62 -14.40 3.74 13.59
CA LYS A 62 -13.20 2.98 14.02
C LYS A 62 -12.16 2.96 12.92
N ASN A 63 -10.90 3.24 13.24
CA ASN A 63 -9.83 3.24 12.24
C ASN A 63 -9.30 1.83 12.00
N VAL A 64 -9.35 1.38 10.76
CA VAL A 64 -8.80 0.10 10.27
C VAL A 64 -7.28 0.17 10.14
N LEU A 65 -6.76 1.37 9.84
CA LEU A 65 -5.33 1.60 9.71
C LEU A 65 -4.75 2.07 11.05
N TRP A 66 -3.62 1.49 11.43
CA TRP A 66 -2.87 1.99 12.56
C TRP A 66 -2.08 3.24 12.18
N CYS A 67 -2.23 4.31 12.96
CA CYS A 67 -1.46 5.54 12.83
C CYS A 67 -1.24 6.14 14.22
N PRO A 68 0.03 6.29 14.68
CA PRO A 68 0.33 6.74 16.05
C PRO A 68 0.22 8.27 16.22
N VAL A 69 -0.04 9.00 15.13
CA VAL A 69 -0.20 10.45 15.13
C VAL A 69 -1.56 10.84 14.58
N ARG A 70 -2.04 12.02 14.96
CA ARG A 70 -3.30 12.57 14.46
C ARG A 70 -3.04 13.59 13.38
N GLY A 71 -3.71 13.41 12.25
CA GLY A 71 -3.69 14.34 11.11
C GLY A 71 -2.42 14.28 10.26
N PRO A 72 -2.48 14.82 9.04
CA PRO A 72 -1.40 14.78 8.06
C PRO A 72 -0.23 15.70 8.43
N GLY A 73 -0.44 16.74 9.23
CA GLY A 73 0.63 17.62 9.72
C GLY A 73 1.63 16.90 10.58
N ALA A 74 1.15 16.18 11.61
CA ALA A 74 2.00 15.39 12.48
C ALA A 74 2.63 14.20 11.72
N LEU A 75 1.92 13.63 10.75
CA LEU A 75 2.45 12.59 9.88
C LEU A 75 3.63 13.10 9.04
N LYS A 76 3.50 14.28 8.44
CA LYS A 76 4.56 14.93 7.65
C LYS A 76 5.78 15.28 8.50
N GLU A 77 5.57 15.80 9.70
CA GLU A 77 6.63 16.24 10.61
C GLU A 77 7.42 15.07 11.19
N ARG A 78 6.72 14.06 11.72
CA ARG A 78 7.33 12.95 12.48
C ARG A 78 7.70 11.76 11.60
N GLN A 79 7.07 11.62 10.46
CA GLN A 79 7.30 10.54 9.49
C GLN A 79 7.28 9.11 10.10
N PRO A 80 6.33 8.78 10.99
CA PRO A 80 6.21 7.41 11.47
C PRO A 80 5.72 6.52 10.35
N PHE A 81 6.30 5.33 10.21
CA PHE A 81 5.72 4.31 9.34
C PHE A 81 4.36 3.90 9.89
N SER A 82 3.30 4.17 9.14
CA SER A 82 1.89 3.97 9.54
C SER A 82 0.97 4.20 8.34
N GLY A 83 -0.32 3.89 8.45
CA GLY A 83 -1.23 4.01 7.31
C GLY A 83 -0.86 3.04 6.19
N VAL A 84 -0.78 3.53 4.94
CA VAL A 84 -0.46 2.74 3.74
C VAL A 84 0.76 3.32 3.01
N PRO A 85 2.00 3.19 3.53
CA PRO A 85 3.20 3.69 2.86
C PRO A 85 3.49 2.96 1.56
N PHE A 86 3.87 3.71 0.52
CA PHE A 86 4.34 3.17 -0.75
C PHE A 86 5.86 3.02 -0.75
N LEU A 87 6.35 1.85 -1.13
CA LEU A 87 7.75 1.47 -1.13
C LEU A 87 8.25 1.41 -2.57
N ALA A 88 8.94 2.45 -3.02
CA ALA A 88 9.45 2.56 -4.38
C ALA A 88 10.71 3.44 -4.44
N PRO A 89 11.63 3.16 -5.38
CA PRO A 89 11.59 2.18 -6.47
C PRO A 89 11.93 0.73 -6.04
N TRP A 90 12.27 0.51 -4.78
CA TRP A 90 12.39 -0.84 -4.21
C TRP A 90 11.62 -0.97 -2.90
N ALA A 91 11.01 -2.13 -2.69
CA ALA A 91 10.43 -2.51 -1.41
C ALA A 91 11.45 -3.22 -0.55
N ASN A 92 11.34 -3.05 0.77
CA ASN A 92 12.21 -3.66 1.76
C ASN A 92 13.70 -3.27 1.52
N ARG A 93 14.68 -4.14 1.80
CA ARG A 93 16.12 -3.84 1.87
C ARG A 93 16.85 -4.05 0.55
N LEU A 94 17.94 -3.30 0.35
CA LEU A 94 19.04 -3.64 -0.56
C LEU A 94 20.24 -4.09 0.27
N ASP A 95 21.02 -5.05 -0.27
CA ASP A 95 22.23 -5.51 0.39
C ASP A 95 23.44 -4.63 0.04
N GLY A 96 23.51 -3.45 0.66
CA GLY A 96 24.53 -2.44 0.44
C GLY A 96 24.07 -1.28 -0.44
N ASP A 97 25.00 -0.35 -0.69
CA ASP A 97 24.72 0.92 -1.39
C ASP A 97 24.81 0.78 -2.90
N SER A 98 24.29 -0.32 -3.43
CA SER A 98 24.24 -0.55 -4.86
C SER A 98 23.19 -1.58 -5.25
N TYR A 99 22.79 -1.53 -6.50
CA TYR A 99 21.91 -2.53 -7.09
C TYR A 99 22.27 -2.76 -8.57
N TRP A 100 21.81 -3.88 -9.12
CA TRP A 100 21.99 -4.24 -10.53
C TRP A 100 20.68 -4.13 -11.30
N ALA A 101 20.75 -3.59 -12.50
CA ALA A 101 19.67 -3.60 -13.45
C ALA A 101 20.22 -3.59 -14.88
N ASN A 102 19.67 -4.41 -15.79
CA ASN A 102 20.10 -4.53 -17.18
C ASN A 102 21.64 -4.76 -17.27
N ASP A 103 22.18 -5.68 -16.45
CA ASP A 103 23.59 -6.05 -16.37
C ASP A 103 24.55 -4.89 -16.01
N LYS A 104 24.00 -3.79 -15.50
CA LYS A 104 24.77 -2.64 -15.05
C LYS A 104 24.59 -2.44 -13.54
N LYS A 105 25.70 -2.16 -12.85
CA LYS A 105 25.71 -1.79 -11.43
C LYS A 105 25.43 -0.29 -11.27
N TYR A 106 24.50 0.04 -10.40
CA TYR A 106 24.15 1.41 -10.00
C TYR A 106 24.54 1.62 -8.55
N LEU A 107 25.18 2.74 -8.26
CA LEU A 107 25.56 3.12 -6.90
C LEU A 107 24.52 4.09 -6.34
N LEU A 108 24.13 3.88 -5.08
CA LEU A 108 23.38 4.88 -4.34
C LEU A 108 24.34 5.95 -3.83
N ASN A 109 23.94 7.21 -3.93
CA ASN A 109 24.67 8.33 -3.38
C ASN A 109 24.13 8.68 -1.98
N PRO A 110 24.80 8.32 -0.88
CA PRO A 110 24.36 8.61 0.47
C PRO A 110 24.33 10.12 0.79
N ASP A 111 25.14 10.93 0.10
CA ASP A 111 25.25 12.37 0.35
C ASP A 111 23.98 13.14 -0.03
N LEU A 112 23.09 12.56 -0.85
CA LEU A 112 21.78 13.15 -1.15
C LEU A 112 20.81 13.08 0.05
N GLY A 113 21.08 12.25 1.07
CA GLY A 113 20.28 12.17 2.30
C GLY A 113 18.86 11.63 2.11
N ASN A 114 18.51 11.13 0.91
CA ASN A 114 17.17 10.65 0.56
C ASN A 114 17.02 9.12 0.63
N VAL A 115 18.05 8.40 1.06
CA VAL A 115 18.04 6.95 1.27
C VAL A 115 17.86 6.65 2.75
N ARG A 116 16.74 6.05 3.11
CA ARG A 116 16.47 5.58 4.47
C ARG A 116 17.29 4.31 4.75
N ARG A 117 17.72 4.13 6.02
CA ARG A 117 18.46 2.94 6.46
C ARG A 117 17.78 2.28 7.64
N ASP A 118 17.86 0.96 7.69
CA ASP A 118 17.42 0.17 8.85
C ASP A 118 18.50 0.10 9.95
N ASN A 119 18.22 -0.68 11.00
CA ASN A 119 19.18 -0.88 12.11
C ASN A 119 20.46 -1.62 11.71
N HIS A 120 20.47 -2.31 10.57
CA HIS A 120 21.65 -2.96 9.98
C HIS A 120 22.36 -2.06 8.97
N GLN A 121 21.99 -0.76 8.91
CA GLN A 121 22.51 0.22 7.96
C GLN A 121 22.24 -0.15 6.49
N LYS A 122 21.26 -1.01 6.21
CA LYS A 122 20.85 -1.36 4.86
C LYS A 122 19.89 -0.30 4.30
N PRO A 123 20.04 0.12 3.02
CA PRO A 123 19.04 0.93 2.34
C PRO A 123 17.68 0.22 2.35
N ILE A 124 16.62 0.91 2.79
CA ILE A 124 15.32 0.28 3.00
C ILE A 124 14.17 1.14 2.47
N HIS A 125 13.18 0.49 1.87
CA HIS A 125 11.88 1.04 1.46
C HIS A 125 11.91 2.14 0.40
N GLY A 126 12.98 2.20 -0.40
CA GLY A 126 13.07 3.14 -1.53
C GLY A 126 13.18 4.61 -1.11
N LEU A 127 12.56 5.49 -1.92
CA LEU A 127 12.77 6.94 -1.86
C LEU A 127 11.47 7.72 -1.65
N LEU A 128 10.28 7.08 -1.71
CA LEU A 128 9.01 7.77 -1.90
C LEU A 128 8.08 7.77 -0.67
N ASN A 129 8.46 7.19 0.46
CA ASN A 129 7.57 6.94 1.61
C ASN A 129 6.83 8.20 2.11
N PHE A 130 7.49 9.36 2.19
CA PHE A 130 6.91 10.63 2.62
C PHE A 130 7.14 11.73 1.59
N SER A 131 7.39 11.34 0.34
CA SER A 131 7.71 12.28 -0.73
C SER A 131 6.58 13.27 -0.97
N SER A 132 6.92 14.54 -1.06
CA SER A 132 6.01 15.62 -1.45
C SER A 132 5.89 15.77 -2.97
N ALA A 133 6.57 14.94 -3.76
CA ALA A 133 6.59 14.99 -5.22
C ALA A 133 5.28 14.53 -5.87
N TRP A 134 4.39 13.90 -5.11
CA TRP A 134 3.07 13.49 -5.60
C TRP A 134 2.14 14.68 -5.76
N VAL A 135 1.45 14.72 -6.89
CA VAL A 135 0.47 15.77 -7.23
C VAL A 135 -0.90 15.13 -7.42
N LEU A 136 -1.93 15.72 -6.82
CA LEU A 136 -3.32 15.33 -7.09
C LEU A 136 -3.65 15.54 -8.56
N ALA A 137 -4.01 14.47 -9.26
CA ALA A 137 -4.35 14.49 -10.68
C ALA A 137 -5.87 14.52 -10.90
N ASP A 138 -6.62 13.72 -10.13
CA ASP A 138 -8.07 13.63 -10.23
C ASP A 138 -8.69 13.18 -8.91
N SER A 139 -9.94 13.55 -8.65
CA SER A 139 -10.76 12.98 -7.59
C SER A 139 -12.23 13.18 -7.91
N GLY A 140 -13.05 12.20 -7.56
CA GLY A 140 -14.47 12.25 -7.85
C GLY A 140 -15.22 11.11 -7.20
N ALA A 141 -16.52 11.11 -7.45
CA ALA A 141 -17.42 10.02 -7.06
C ALA A 141 -18.51 9.85 -8.11
N ASP A 142 -19.00 8.63 -8.21
CA ASP A 142 -20.18 8.27 -9.01
C ASP A 142 -21.18 7.45 -8.17
N ALA A 143 -22.14 6.77 -8.82
CA ALA A 143 -23.11 5.93 -8.13
C ALA A 143 -22.49 4.67 -7.49
N HIS A 144 -21.25 4.30 -7.82
CA HIS A 144 -20.64 3.01 -7.50
C HIS A 144 -19.35 3.12 -6.70
N SER A 145 -18.69 4.29 -6.70
CA SER A 145 -17.39 4.47 -6.05
C SER A 145 -17.06 5.95 -5.80
N ALA A 146 -16.10 6.16 -4.88
CA ALA A 146 -15.36 7.41 -4.76
C ALA A 146 -13.88 7.15 -5.00
N TRP A 147 -13.13 8.09 -5.62
CA TRP A 147 -11.73 7.89 -5.94
C TRP A 147 -10.90 9.16 -5.78
N VAL A 148 -9.60 8.93 -5.59
CA VAL A 148 -8.55 9.94 -5.69
C VAL A 148 -7.39 9.35 -6.48
N THR A 149 -6.92 10.06 -7.49
CA THR A 149 -5.77 9.70 -8.32
C THR A 149 -4.67 10.74 -8.16
N SER A 150 -3.48 10.28 -7.82
CA SER A 150 -2.28 11.11 -7.75
C SER A 150 -1.25 10.64 -8.76
N ARG A 151 -0.39 11.57 -9.19
CA ARG A 151 0.68 11.33 -10.16
C ARG A 151 2.01 11.84 -9.61
N LEU A 152 3.08 11.11 -9.92
CA LEU A 152 4.46 11.52 -9.68
C LEU A 152 5.26 11.32 -10.97
N ASP A 153 5.79 12.40 -11.51
CA ASP A 153 6.70 12.38 -12.67
C ASP A 153 8.14 12.19 -12.16
N PHE A 154 8.54 10.95 -11.92
CA PHE A 154 9.83 10.60 -11.30
C PHE A 154 11.03 11.24 -12.02
N TYR A 155 10.96 11.31 -13.34
CA TYR A 155 12.02 11.88 -14.20
C TYR A 155 12.24 13.40 -13.99
N ARG A 156 11.30 14.09 -13.35
CA ARG A 156 11.41 15.53 -13.05
C ARG A 156 12.15 15.83 -11.75
N HIS A 157 12.53 14.81 -11.00
CA HIS A 157 13.19 14.93 -9.70
C HIS A 157 14.64 14.47 -9.81
N PRO A 158 15.62 15.41 -9.96
CA PRO A 158 17.04 15.06 -10.18
C PRO A 158 17.63 14.21 -9.05
N ASP A 159 17.23 14.43 -7.80
CA ASP A 159 17.64 13.68 -6.62
C ASP A 159 17.15 12.21 -6.66
N LEU A 160 15.94 11.98 -7.14
CA LEU A 160 15.39 10.63 -7.35
C LEU A 160 16.08 9.95 -8.54
N MET A 161 16.25 10.68 -9.66
CA MET A 161 16.92 10.17 -10.86
C MET A 161 18.41 9.86 -10.62
N ALA A 162 19.08 10.57 -9.71
CA ALA A 162 20.44 10.25 -9.32
C ALA A 162 20.55 8.90 -8.62
N GLN A 163 19.53 8.46 -7.90
CA GLN A 163 19.47 7.18 -7.20
C GLN A 163 18.93 6.04 -8.09
N PHE A 164 17.94 6.35 -8.95
CA PHE A 164 17.29 5.34 -9.79
C PHE A 164 17.04 5.91 -11.20
N PRO A 165 18.05 5.84 -12.11
CA PRO A 165 18.07 6.58 -13.38
C PRO A 165 17.21 5.94 -14.48
N PHE A 166 15.99 5.61 -14.17
CA PHE A 166 15.00 5.13 -15.12
C PHE A 166 13.86 6.15 -15.18
N ALA A 167 13.76 6.89 -16.28
CA ALA A 167 12.69 7.87 -16.46
C ALA A 167 11.33 7.16 -16.50
N HIS A 168 10.44 7.50 -15.59
CA HIS A 168 9.10 6.92 -15.51
C HIS A 168 8.12 7.86 -14.82
N THR A 169 6.84 7.54 -14.95
CA THR A 169 5.79 8.14 -14.15
C THR A 169 5.09 7.09 -13.30
N LEU A 170 4.65 7.51 -12.14
CA LEU A 170 3.80 6.74 -11.24
C LEU A 170 2.41 7.38 -11.20
N THR A 171 1.38 6.58 -11.37
CA THR A 171 -0.01 6.98 -11.11
C THR A 171 -0.59 6.03 -10.09
N MET A 172 -1.20 6.56 -9.03
CA MET A 172 -1.81 5.76 -7.98
C MET A 172 -3.24 6.24 -7.76
N THR A 173 -4.18 5.30 -7.77
CA THR A 173 -5.60 5.55 -7.50
C THR A 173 -6.04 4.78 -6.27
N TYR A 174 -6.56 5.50 -5.29
CA TYR A 174 -7.35 4.93 -4.21
C TYR A 174 -8.82 5.01 -4.61
N ARG A 175 -9.52 3.87 -4.56
CA ARG A 175 -10.94 3.78 -4.89
C ARG A 175 -11.69 3.07 -3.77
N LEU A 176 -12.66 3.75 -3.19
CA LEU A 176 -13.58 3.19 -2.20
C LEU A 176 -14.86 2.74 -2.92
N SER A 177 -15.15 1.45 -2.89
CA SER A 177 -16.34 0.86 -3.52
C SER A 177 -16.76 -0.42 -2.81
N ASN A 178 -18.06 -0.68 -2.70
CA ASN A 178 -18.61 -1.95 -2.18
C ASN A 178 -18.03 -2.42 -0.83
N GLY A 179 -17.61 -1.47 0.02
CA GLY A 179 -17.06 -1.81 1.34
C GLY A 179 -15.58 -2.17 1.34
N GLU A 180 -14.84 -1.92 0.26
CA GLU A 180 -13.41 -2.14 0.18
C GLU A 180 -12.66 -0.93 -0.41
N LEU A 181 -11.41 -0.80 -0.04
CA LEU A 181 -10.47 0.18 -0.60
C LEU A 181 -9.53 -0.53 -1.56
N GLU A 182 -9.62 -0.22 -2.84
CA GLU A 182 -8.64 -0.60 -3.85
C GLU A 182 -7.50 0.42 -3.88
N VAL A 183 -6.26 -0.07 -3.99
CA VAL A 183 -5.06 0.73 -4.27
C VAL A 183 -4.45 0.24 -5.57
N GLU A 184 -4.68 0.98 -6.64
CA GLU A 184 -4.16 0.69 -7.97
C GLU A 184 -2.91 1.51 -8.25
N THR A 185 -1.83 0.86 -8.69
CA THR A 185 -0.58 1.51 -9.08
C THR A 185 -0.28 1.24 -10.55
N THR A 186 0.04 2.29 -11.28
CA THR A 186 0.53 2.23 -12.66
C THR A 186 1.91 2.85 -12.75
N ILE A 187 2.82 2.17 -13.47
CA ILE A 187 4.16 2.66 -13.82
C ILE A 187 4.23 2.74 -15.34
N ASP A 188 4.47 3.93 -15.88
CA ASP A 188 4.75 4.13 -17.32
C ASP A 188 6.26 4.32 -17.49
N ASN A 189 6.92 3.41 -18.21
CA ASN A 189 8.35 3.51 -18.49
C ASN A 189 8.59 4.47 -19.68
N LEU A 190 9.22 5.60 -19.39
CA LEU A 190 9.57 6.63 -20.36
C LEU A 190 11.06 6.57 -20.75
N SER A 191 11.82 5.62 -20.19
CA SER A 191 13.22 5.41 -20.56
C SER A 191 13.35 4.51 -21.78
N ASP A 192 14.49 4.56 -22.42
CA ASP A 192 14.89 3.67 -23.52
C ASP A 192 15.45 2.32 -23.04
N ALA A 193 15.54 2.12 -21.74
CA ALA A 193 15.94 0.87 -21.09
C ALA A 193 14.74 0.16 -20.42
N ARG A 194 14.88 -1.15 -20.16
CA ARG A 194 13.93 -1.88 -19.32
C ARG A 194 13.96 -1.32 -17.90
N LEU A 195 12.80 -0.97 -17.35
CA LEU A 195 12.66 -0.50 -15.97
C LEU A 195 12.37 -1.70 -15.07
N PRO A 196 13.25 -2.04 -14.10
CA PRO A 196 12.98 -3.12 -13.18
C PRO A 196 11.92 -2.71 -12.15
N VAL A 197 11.03 -3.65 -11.75
CA VAL A 197 9.92 -3.39 -10.84
C VAL A 197 10.07 -4.23 -9.58
N ALA A 198 10.38 -3.55 -8.46
CA ALA A 198 10.49 -4.17 -7.14
C ALA A 198 9.76 -3.33 -6.06
N ILE A 199 8.61 -2.76 -6.43
CA ILE A 199 7.79 -1.92 -5.55
C ILE A 199 6.93 -2.77 -4.60
N GLY A 200 6.44 -2.11 -3.55
CA GLY A 200 5.48 -2.70 -2.62
C GLY A 200 4.77 -1.65 -1.77
N PHE A 201 4.01 -2.14 -0.82
CA PHE A 201 3.34 -1.32 0.19
C PHE A 201 3.57 -1.91 1.59
N HIS A 202 3.47 -1.07 2.62
CA HIS A 202 3.65 -1.48 4.01
C HIS A 202 2.45 -1.02 4.87
N PRO A 203 1.23 -1.48 4.55
CA PRO A 203 0.05 -1.05 5.27
C PRO A 203 0.05 -1.59 6.70
N TYR A 204 -0.28 -0.72 7.64
CA TYR A 204 -0.39 -1.01 9.07
C TYR A 204 -1.86 -1.18 9.45
N PHE A 205 -2.21 -2.33 10.01
CA PHE A 205 -3.57 -2.69 10.38
C PHE A 205 -3.75 -2.85 11.88
N HIS A 206 -4.95 -2.48 12.35
CA HIS A 206 -5.35 -2.61 13.74
C HIS A 206 -6.78 -3.14 13.84
N VAL A 207 -7.01 -4.11 14.72
CA VAL A 207 -8.35 -4.53 15.16
C VAL A 207 -8.48 -4.21 16.65
N ASP A 208 -9.56 -3.55 17.05
CA ASP A 208 -9.73 -2.97 18.39
C ASP A 208 -10.70 -3.75 19.28
N ASP A 209 -11.23 -4.86 18.80
CA ASP A 209 -12.22 -5.68 19.51
C ASP A 209 -11.61 -6.87 20.30
N ALA A 210 -10.28 -7.00 20.23
CA ALA A 210 -9.51 -7.98 21.00
C ALA A 210 -8.06 -7.50 21.20
N PRO A 211 -7.37 -7.84 22.31
CA PRO A 211 -5.95 -7.60 22.44
C PRO A 211 -5.15 -8.43 21.42
N ARG A 212 -3.98 -7.93 20.98
CA ARG A 212 -3.14 -8.54 19.94
C ARG A 212 -2.91 -10.05 20.14
N ASP A 213 -2.68 -10.51 21.33
CA ASP A 213 -2.40 -11.92 21.61
C ASP A 213 -3.61 -12.85 21.38
N GLN A 214 -4.81 -12.28 21.17
CA GLN A 214 -6.00 -13.01 20.74
C GLN A 214 -6.26 -12.91 19.25
N TRP A 215 -5.47 -12.10 18.53
CA TRP A 215 -5.61 -12.04 17.07
C TRP A 215 -5.16 -13.34 16.42
N LYS A 216 -5.79 -13.63 15.30
CA LYS A 216 -5.43 -14.74 14.42
C LYS A 216 -5.13 -14.19 13.04
N VAL A 217 -4.14 -14.78 12.38
CA VAL A 217 -3.76 -14.40 11.02
C VAL A 217 -3.83 -15.60 10.08
N HIS A 218 -4.25 -15.33 8.85
CA HIS A 218 -4.14 -16.28 7.74
C HIS A 218 -3.03 -15.84 6.81
N LEU A 219 -2.10 -16.76 6.52
CA LEU A 219 -0.95 -16.55 5.67
C LEU A 219 -1.17 -17.29 4.35
N ALA A 220 -1.63 -16.59 3.32
CA ALA A 220 -1.91 -17.17 2.00
C ALA A 220 -0.63 -17.50 1.21
N ALA A 221 0.27 -18.31 1.76
CA ALA A 221 1.55 -18.66 1.17
C ALA A 221 1.94 -20.10 1.46
N ARG A 222 2.76 -20.72 0.58
CA ARG A 222 3.29 -22.07 0.74
C ARG A 222 4.78 -22.08 1.05
N ALA A 223 5.52 -21.03 0.67
CA ALA A 223 6.96 -20.91 0.90
C ALA A 223 7.28 -19.80 1.89
N HIS A 224 8.12 -20.10 2.87
CA HIS A 224 8.71 -19.18 3.83
C HIS A 224 10.19 -19.01 3.44
N MET A 225 10.60 -17.77 3.11
CA MET A 225 11.97 -17.49 2.65
C MET A 225 12.94 -17.50 3.81
N THR A 226 14.07 -18.17 3.65
CA THR A 226 15.18 -18.15 4.62
C THR A 226 15.88 -16.80 4.55
N LEU A 227 15.96 -16.11 5.69
CA LEU A 227 16.61 -14.82 5.80
C LEU A 227 17.97 -14.94 6.50
N SER A 228 18.92 -14.12 6.07
CA SER A 228 20.18 -13.91 6.77
C SER A 228 19.98 -13.14 8.08
N ASN A 229 21.02 -13.01 8.90
CA ASN A 229 21.01 -12.22 10.14
C ASN A 229 20.78 -10.69 9.92
N VAL A 230 20.82 -10.21 8.67
CA VAL A 230 20.50 -8.83 8.27
C VAL A 230 19.21 -8.75 7.47
N LEU A 231 18.38 -9.79 7.57
CA LEU A 231 17.05 -9.88 6.96
C LEU A 231 17.04 -9.77 5.43
N ILE A 232 18.08 -10.29 4.79
CA ILE A 232 18.18 -10.46 3.32
C ILE A 232 17.92 -11.93 2.99
N PRO A 233 17.03 -12.24 2.02
CA PRO A 233 16.80 -13.62 1.59
C PRO A 233 18.09 -14.29 1.09
N THR A 234 18.31 -15.56 1.49
CA THR A 234 19.47 -16.36 1.10
C THR A 234 19.31 -17.00 -0.28
N GLY A 235 18.10 -16.99 -0.83
CA GLY A 235 17.71 -17.75 -2.03
C GLY A 235 17.07 -19.09 -1.70
N GLU A 236 17.09 -19.50 -0.43
CA GLU A 236 16.47 -20.73 0.06
C GLU A 236 15.06 -20.44 0.60
N SER A 237 14.21 -21.46 0.64
CA SER A 237 12.88 -21.41 1.27
C SER A 237 12.53 -22.74 1.89
N THR A 238 11.65 -22.68 2.89
CA THR A 238 11.03 -23.86 3.53
C THR A 238 9.52 -23.79 3.35
N PRO A 239 8.79 -24.91 3.48
CA PRO A 239 7.32 -24.85 3.59
C PRO A 239 6.91 -23.96 4.77
N VAL A 240 5.79 -23.24 4.62
CA VAL A 240 5.20 -22.49 5.73
C VAL A 240 4.79 -23.45 6.84
N ALA A 241 5.37 -23.30 8.03
CA ALA A 241 5.17 -24.18 9.18
C ALA A 241 4.18 -23.61 10.23
N TYR A 242 3.60 -22.46 9.96
CA TYR A 242 2.60 -21.84 10.84
C TYR A 242 1.25 -22.55 10.74
N ALA A 243 0.53 -22.64 11.86
CA ALA A 243 -0.87 -23.09 11.83
C ALA A 243 -1.74 -22.14 11.00
N ASP A 244 -2.84 -22.64 10.46
CA ASP A 244 -3.80 -21.82 9.72
C ASP A 244 -5.21 -21.92 10.32
N PRO A 245 -5.76 -20.86 10.92
CA PRO A 245 -5.11 -19.57 11.17
C PRO A 245 -4.06 -19.63 12.30
N THR A 246 -3.03 -18.81 12.19
CA THR A 246 -1.96 -18.66 13.20
C THR A 246 -2.44 -17.73 14.32
N PRO A 247 -2.52 -18.18 15.59
CA PRO A 247 -2.71 -17.27 16.72
C PRO A 247 -1.45 -16.43 16.97
N LEU A 248 -1.60 -15.14 17.24
CA LEU A 248 -0.45 -14.24 17.45
C LEU A 248 0.12 -14.29 18.89
N ALA A 249 -0.50 -15.01 19.81
CA ALA A 249 0.05 -15.20 21.17
C ALA A 249 1.45 -15.83 21.11
N GLY A 250 2.46 -15.09 21.59
CA GLY A 250 3.86 -15.55 21.58
C GLY A 250 4.52 -15.64 20.20
N VAL A 251 3.83 -15.21 19.13
CA VAL A 251 4.37 -15.20 17.76
C VAL A 251 4.91 -13.82 17.41
N GLN A 252 6.12 -13.80 16.87
CA GLN A 252 6.74 -12.65 16.23
C GLN A 252 6.91 -12.96 14.74
N LEU A 253 6.51 -12.05 13.88
CA LEU A 253 6.73 -12.12 12.44
C LEU A 253 7.50 -10.87 11.98
N ASP A 254 8.51 -11.09 11.16
CA ASP A 254 9.20 -10.14 10.28
C ASP A 254 9.71 -10.98 9.10
N ASP A 255 8.76 -11.62 8.40
CA ASP A 255 9.01 -12.77 7.56
C ASP A 255 8.59 -12.50 6.12
N VAL A 256 9.33 -13.07 5.18
CA VAL A 256 9.10 -13.00 3.74
C VAL A 256 8.49 -14.31 3.24
N PHE A 257 7.36 -14.21 2.57
CA PHE A 257 6.63 -15.35 2.03
C PHE A 257 6.53 -15.28 0.50
N GLY A 258 6.70 -16.41 -0.14
CA GLY A 258 6.53 -16.62 -1.58
C GLY A 258 5.58 -17.77 -1.89
N ASP A 259 5.50 -18.16 -3.17
CA ASP A 259 4.53 -19.16 -3.64
C ASP A 259 3.15 -18.94 -3.02
N LEU A 260 2.62 -17.72 -3.27
CA LEU A 260 1.36 -17.30 -2.68
C LEU A 260 0.21 -18.20 -3.13
N ALA A 261 -0.62 -18.63 -2.19
CA ALA A 261 -1.85 -19.36 -2.48
C ALA A 261 -2.83 -18.44 -3.19
N ARG A 262 -3.24 -18.83 -4.41
CA ARG A 262 -4.06 -18.01 -5.30
C ARG A 262 -5.43 -18.64 -5.51
N ASP A 263 -6.45 -17.78 -5.58
CA ASP A 263 -7.80 -18.17 -6.01
C ASP A 263 -7.89 -18.28 -7.55
N SER A 264 -9.09 -18.55 -8.07
CA SER A 264 -9.35 -18.71 -9.51
C SER A 264 -9.11 -17.43 -10.33
N GLU A 265 -9.08 -16.25 -9.67
CA GLU A 265 -8.77 -14.97 -10.28
C GLU A 265 -7.28 -14.62 -10.19
N GLY A 266 -6.45 -15.51 -9.64
CA GLY A 266 -5.04 -15.29 -9.41
C GLY A 266 -4.73 -14.37 -8.22
N LYS A 267 -5.68 -14.13 -7.34
CA LYS A 267 -5.55 -13.27 -6.16
C LYS A 267 -5.20 -14.09 -4.91
N SER A 268 -4.44 -13.49 -3.99
CA SER A 268 -4.10 -14.08 -2.68
C SER A 268 -4.70 -13.24 -1.56
N LYS A 269 -5.26 -13.89 -0.52
CA LYS A 269 -5.98 -13.22 0.57
C LYS A 269 -5.31 -13.47 1.90
N PHE A 270 -4.66 -12.47 2.45
CA PHE A 270 -4.15 -12.44 3.82
C PHE A 270 -5.19 -11.78 4.72
N TRP A 271 -5.33 -12.23 5.95
CA TRP A 271 -6.24 -11.56 6.87
C TRP A 271 -5.78 -11.64 8.33
N VAL A 272 -6.22 -10.65 9.10
CA VAL A 272 -6.18 -10.63 10.58
C VAL A 272 -7.59 -10.56 11.11
N GLU A 273 -7.85 -11.29 12.20
CA GLU A 273 -9.13 -11.33 12.88
C GLU A 273 -8.95 -11.17 14.39
N GLY A 274 -9.75 -10.28 14.99
CA GLY A 274 -9.95 -10.15 16.42
C GLY A 274 -11.11 -11.06 16.91
N ALA A 275 -12.00 -10.52 17.74
CA ALA A 275 -13.18 -11.28 18.21
C ALA A 275 -14.29 -11.36 17.12
N ARG A 276 -14.51 -10.27 16.36
CA ARG A 276 -15.50 -10.14 15.29
C ARG A 276 -14.96 -9.35 14.10
N GLN A 277 -14.06 -8.40 14.37
CA GLN A 277 -13.44 -7.59 13.33
C GLN A 277 -12.44 -8.42 12.54
N ARG A 278 -12.49 -8.28 11.23
CA ARG A 278 -11.52 -8.88 10.32
C ARG A 278 -11.12 -7.85 9.27
N ILE A 279 -9.83 -7.81 8.96
CA ILE A 279 -9.28 -7.04 7.86
C ILE A 279 -8.65 -8.03 6.89
N THR A 280 -9.17 -8.08 5.68
CA THR A 280 -8.63 -8.90 4.59
C THR A 280 -7.85 -8.01 3.63
N VAL A 281 -6.62 -8.41 3.29
CA VAL A 281 -5.81 -7.77 2.26
C VAL A 281 -5.67 -8.74 1.10
N THR A 282 -6.24 -8.36 -0.03
CA THR A 282 -6.22 -9.15 -1.26
C THR A 282 -5.14 -8.63 -2.18
N TYR A 283 -4.22 -9.48 -2.60
CA TYR A 283 -3.12 -9.12 -3.52
C TYR A 283 -3.49 -9.51 -4.93
N GLY A 284 -3.31 -8.60 -5.88
CA GLY A 284 -3.40 -8.91 -7.30
C GLY A 284 -2.23 -9.79 -7.80
N PRO A 285 -2.35 -10.37 -9.00
CA PRO A 285 -1.42 -11.39 -9.51
C PRO A 285 0.05 -10.96 -9.56
N LYS A 286 0.35 -9.68 -9.78
CA LYS A 286 1.73 -9.18 -9.90
C LYS A 286 2.40 -8.87 -8.54
N TYR A 287 1.65 -8.85 -7.44
CA TYR A 287 2.23 -8.91 -6.10
C TYR A 287 2.52 -10.36 -5.77
N THR A 288 3.74 -10.79 -6.03
CA THR A 288 4.15 -12.21 -5.98
C THR A 288 4.76 -12.62 -4.65
N VAL A 289 5.01 -11.65 -3.78
CA VAL A 289 5.65 -11.82 -2.47
C VAL A 289 4.83 -11.11 -1.42
N ALA A 290 4.77 -11.66 -0.23
CA ALA A 290 4.22 -11.02 0.96
C ALA A 290 5.31 -10.89 2.03
N VAL A 291 5.40 -9.72 2.65
CA VAL A 291 6.06 -9.59 3.95
C VAL A 291 4.97 -9.46 5.00
N VAL A 292 5.15 -10.16 6.11
CA VAL A 292 4.26 -10.05 7.25
C VAL A 292 5.07 -9.59 8.45
N TYR A 293 4.73 -8.41 8.96
CA TYR A 293 5.39 -7.82 10.11
C TYR A 293 4.40 -7.70 11.27
N ALA A 294 4.61 -8.47 12.34
CA ALA A 294 3.76 -8.48 13.53
C ALA A 294 4.62 -8.56 14.80
N PRO A 295 5.24 -7.43 15.20
CA PRO A 295 6.14 -7.40 16.35
C PRO A 295 5.38 -7.62 17.66
N PRO A 296 5.98 -8.28 18.66
CA PRO A 296 5.37 -8.48 19.97
C PRO A 296 5.19 -7.14 20.71
N GLY A 297 4.15 -7.03 21.52
CA GLY A 297 3.87 -5.85 22.33
C GLY A 297 3.45 -4.60 21.55
N ARG A 298 3.12 -4.75 20.25
CA ARG A 298 2.54 -3.70 19.42
C ARG A 298 1.09 -4.05 19.09
N ASP A 299 0.27 -3.03 18.96
CA ASP A 299 -1.16 -3.13 18.64
C ASP A 299 -1.45 -3.01 17.14
N PHE A 300 -0.51 -3.43 16.31
CA PHE A 300 -0.64 -3.46 14.85
C PHE A 300 0.05 -4.70 14.25
N LEU A 301 -0.29 -4.96 13.01
CA LEU A 301 0.46 -5.83 12.10
C LEU A 301 0.43 -5.28 10.68
N CYS A 302 1.33 -5.78 9.82
CA CYS A 302 1.40 -5.41 8.42
C CYS A 302 1.28 -6.65 7.54
N PHE A 303 0.49 -6.51 6.45
CA PHE A 303 0.50 -7.42 5.31
C PHE A 303 0.97 -6.64 4.10
N GLU A 304 2.17 -6.90 3.63
CA GLU A 304 2.88 -6.07 2.68
C GLU A 304 2.86 -6.72 1.29
N PRO A 305 1.98 -6.26 0.36
CA PRO A 305 2.03 -6.71 -1.02
C PRO A 305 3.29 -6.19 -1.71
N MET A 306 4.13 -7.11 -2.21
CA MET A 306 5.38 -6.78 -2.90
C MET A 306 5.43 -7.42 -4.28
N SER A 307 5.87 -6.66 -5.28
CA SER A 307 6.06 -7.14 -6.66
C SER A 307 7.28 -8.04 -6.82
N ALA A 308 8.21 -8.01 -5.86
CA ALA A 308 9.43 -8.79 -5.86
C ALA A 308 9.95 -9.02 -4.43
N ILE A 309 10.87 -9.97 -4.28
CA ILE A 309 11.53 -10.31 -3.01
C ILE A 309 12.43 -9.16 -2.53
N THR A 310 12.69 -9.09 -1.23
CA THR A 310 13.73 -8.21 -0.65
C THR A 310 15.06 -8.38 -1.39
N ASN A 311 15.78 -7.29 -1.71
CA ASN A 311 17.04 -7.29 -2.46
C ASN A 311 16.92 -7.87 -3.89
N ALA A 312 15.75 -7.82 -4.49
CA ALA A 312 15.43 -8.49 -5.75
C ALA A 312 16.38 -8.15 -6.90
N PHE A 313 16.81 -6.89 -7.00
CA PHE A 313 17.73 -6.45 -8.06
C PHE A 313 19.05 -7.19 -8.03
N ASN A 314 19.66 -7.32 -6.84
CA ASN A 314 20.95 -7.99 -6.66
C ASN A 314 20.81 -9.52 -6.77
N LEU A 315 19.72 -10.07 -6.21
CA LEU A 315 19.46 -11.51 -6.28
C LEU A 315 19.10 -11.97 -7.69
N ALA A 316 18.43 -11.13 -8.49
CA ALA A 316 18.17 -11.43 -9.89
C ALA A 316 19.45 -11.44 -10.71
N HIS A 317 20.35 -10.47 -10.49
CA HIS A 317 21.65 -10.42 -11.18
C HIS A 317 22.54 -11.62 -10.83
N SER A 318 22.55 -12.06 -9.58
CA SER A 318 23.31 -13.25 -9.16
C SER A 318 22.69 -14.59 -9.62
N GLY A 319 21.46 -14.56 -10.18
CA GLY A 319 20.72 -15.76 -10.57
C GLY A 319 19.98 -16.45 -9.42
N ALA A 320 20.05 -15.92 -8.20
CA ALA A 320 19.38 -16.48 -7.03
C ALA A 320 17.85 -16.19 -7.00
N TYR A 321 17.36 -15.27 -7.82
CA TYR A 321 15.94 -14.92 -7.93
C TYR A 321 15.53 -14.72 -9.39
N GLN A 322 14.46 -15.39 -9.83
CA GLN A 322 13.95 -15.35 -11.21
C GLN A 322 12.65 -14.54 -11.35
N GLY A 323 12.11 -14.03 -10.25
CA GLY A 323 10.78 -13.38 -10.21
C GLY A 323 10.81 -11.86 -10.41
N LEU A 324 11.96 -11.25 -10.71
CA LEU A 324 12.04 -9.79 -10.92
C LEU A 324 11.29 -9.38 -12.18
N GLN A 325 10.24 -8.58 -11.99
CA GLN A 325 9.45 -8.02 -13.08
C GLN A 325 10.16 -6.82 -13.72
N SER A 326 9.83 -6.53 -14.97
CA SER A 326 10.34 -5.34 -15.67
C SER A 326 9.33 -4.80 -16.67
N VAL A 327 9.44 -3.49 -16.96
CA VAL A 327 8.64 -2.79 -17.98
C VAL A 327 9.54 -2.46 -19.15
N PRO A 328 9.22 -2.90 -20.38
CA PRO A 328 9.99 -2.51 -21.57
C PRO A 328 9.88 -1.01 -21.85
N PRO A 329 10.79 -0.42 -22.66
CA PRO A 329 10.66 0.96 -23.12
C PRO A 329 9.28 1.25 -23.68
N GLY A 330 8.67 2.36 -23.26
CA GLY A 330 7.31 2.75 -23.66
C GLY A 330 6.20 1.85 -23.11
N GLY A 331 6.53 0.83 -22.32
CA GLY A 331 5.58 -0.10 -21.73
C GLY A 331 4.96 0.41 -20.43
N LYS A 332 4.03 -0.38 -19.91
CA LYS A 332 3.27 -0.08 -18.69
C LYS A 332 3.19 -1.31 -17.78
N TRP A 333 3.38 -1.09 -16.49
CA TRP A 333 3.04 -2.04 -15.43
C TRP A 333 1.85 -1.49 -14.65
N LYS A 334 0.90 -2.34 -14.30
CA LYS A 334 -0.30 -1.96 -13.55
C LYS A 334 -0.70 -3.11 -12.65
N GLU A 335 -1.00 -2.82 -11.39
CA GLU A 335 -1.50 -3.79 -10.42
C GLU A 335 -2.28 -3.12 -9.30
N SER A 336 -3.16 -3.90 -8.64
CA SER A 336 -3.96 -3.49 -7.48
C SER A 336 -3.80 -4.44 -6.30
N PHE A 337 -4.04 -3.90 -5.11
CA PHE A 337 -4.42 -4.67 -3.94
C PHE A 337 -5.64 -4.03 -3.26
N TRP A 338 -6.34 -4.79 -2.44
CA TRP A 338 -7.59 -4.35 -1.81
C TRP A 338 -7.53 -4.56 -0.31
N ILE A 339 -8.15 -3.65 0.44
CA ILE A 339 -8.32 -3.72 1.90
C ILE A 339 -9.82 -3.80 2.17
N THR A 340 -10.27 -4.93 2.73
CA THR A 340 -11.69 -5.22 2.99
C THR A 340 -11.90 -5.43 4.49
N PRO A 341 -12.36 -4.41 5.24
CA PRO A 341 -12.74 -4.54 6.64
C PRO A 341 -14.15 -5.12 6.79
N THR A 342 -14.34 -6.01 7.76
CA THR A 342 -15.65 -6.60 8.12
C THR A 342 -15.79 -6.70 9.63
N GLY A 343 -17.03 -6.72 10.15
CA GLY A 343 -17.29 -6.88 11.58
C GLY A 343 -17.06 -5.63 12.47
N PHE A 344 -16.78 -4.47 11.85
CA PHE A 344 -16.59 -3.18 12.54
C PHE A 344 -17.90 -2.55 12.96
#